data_ec98f5a4024d69eb610bc113b562b017
#
_entry.id   ec98f5a4024d69eb610bc113b562b017
#
_cell.length_a   1.000
_cell.length_b   1.000
_cell.length_c   1.000
_cell.angle_alpha   90.00
_cell.angle_beta   90.00
_cell.angle_gamma   90.00
#
_symmetry.space_group_name_H-M   'P 1'
#
loop_
_entity.id
_entity.type
_entity.pdbx_description
1 polymer ?
#
loop_
_entity_poly.entity_id
_entity_poly.type
_entity_poly.pdbx_seq_one_letter_code
_entity_poly.pdbx_strand_id
1 'polypeptide(L)'
;MSSPPILDNKQPDAASVFEPVALLREARRQKGLATVDVPPVCILDPDGDVVRRLKNSGEAKRFDAWPCYHTDLYAFPLAGQIAGIIGCVVGAPFAVLVAEELFACGCRILFSVTSAGQISPAGSPPYFVVIDRALWDEGTSYHYAAPDTFAEADPHIVELAMRALGNAGLPANVGPSWTTDAPFRETVVAVAAARAKGVLAVEMEAAALYTFARTRNKAVLCLAHVTNTMGRAARDFEKGEADGTAEALTILDVLARTLR
;
A
#
# COMPACT_ATOMS: atom_id res chain seq x y z
N MET A 1 32.21 14.39 -3.44
CA MET A 1 31.76 13.19 -2.71
C MET A 1 31.21 12.25 -3.75
N SER A 2 31.55 10.95 -3.73
CA SER A 2 30.95 9.96 -4.63
C SER A 2 29.47 9.79 -4.30
N SER A 3 28.65 9.60 -5.33
CA SER A 3 27.24 9.23 -5.17
C SER A 3 27.13 7.93 -4.37
N PRO A 4 26.12 7.76 -3.51
CA PRO A 4 25.90 6.49 -2.84
C PRO A 4 25.53 5.39 -3.87
N PRO A 5 25.97 4.13 -3.66
CA PRO A 5 25.78 3.04 -4.62
C PRO A 5 24.34 2.81 -5.06
N ILE A 6 23.36 3.17 -4.22
CA ILE A 6 21.94 3.06 -4.55
C ILE A 6 21.52 3.95 -5.73
N LEU A 7 22.27 5.00 -6.04
CA LEU A 7 22.02 5.90 -7.16
C LEU A 7 22.85 5.57 -8.39
N ASP A 8 23.86 4.68 -8.25
CA ASP A 8 24.78 4.36 -9.34
C ASP A 8 24.21 3.24 -10.23
N ASN A 9 24.52 3.32 -11.53
CA ASN A 9 24.20 2.29 -12.53
C ASN A 9 22.71 1.93 -12.62
N LYS A 10 21.81 2.88 -12.36
CA LYS A 10 20.36 2.70 -12.52
C LYS A 10 19.94 2.97 -13.95
N GLN A 11 19.16 2.06 -14.50
CA GLN A 11 18.56 2.16 -15.84
C GLN A 11 17.08 1.75 -15.71
N PRO A 12 16.20 2.64 -15.21
CA PRO A 12 14.80 2.30 -14.93
C PRO A 12 14.02 1.76 -16.13
N ASP A 13 14.38 2.20 -17.35
CA ASP A 13 13.73 1.79 -18.59
C ASP A 13 14.27 0.47 -19.14
N ALA A 14 15.36 -0.07 -18.58
CA ALA A 14 15.94 -1.34 -19.04
C ALA A 14 15.12 -2.53 -18.52
N ALA A 15 15.04 -3.59 -19.33
CA ALA A 15 14.43 -4.84 -18.91
C ALA A 15 15.22 -5.47 -17.76
N SER A 16 14.48 -6.00 -16.79
CA SER A 16 15.06 -6.76 -15.67
C SER A 16 15.58 -8.12 -16.16
N VAL A 17 16.71 -8.54 -15.65
CA VAL A 17 17.23 -9.91 -15.89
C VAL A 17 16.39 -10.95 -15.13
N PHE A 18 15.85 -10.58 -14.00
CA PHE A 18 15.01 -11.43 -13.16
C PHE A 18 13.60 -10.84 -13.07
N GLU A 19 12.61 -11.61 -13.52
CA GLU A 19 11.23 -11.15 -13.64
C GLU A 19 10.26 -11.99 -12.76
N PRO A 20 9.18 -11.36 -12.22
CA PRO A 20 8.21 -12.05 -11.37
C PRO A 20 7.59 -13.27 -12.05
N VAL A 21 7.26 -13.17 -13.35
CA VAL A 21 6.66 -14.26 -14.11
C VAL A 21 7.53 -15.52 -14.10
N ALA A 22 8.86 -15.35 -14.26
CA ALA A 22 9.80 -16.47 -14.24
C ALA A 22 9.89 -17.11 -12.85
N LEU A 23 9.98 -16.29 -11.80
CA LEU A 23 9.99 -16.76 -10.42
C LEU A 23 8.71 -17.57 -10.10
N LEU A 24 7.55 -17.01 -10.42
CA LEU A 24 6.27 -17.60 -10.07
C LEU A 24 5.96 -18.87 -10.86
N ARG A 25 6.44 -18.96 -12.10
CA ARG A 25 6.39 -20.22 -12.88
C ARG A 25 7.16 -21.34 -12.16
N GLU A 26 8.37 -21.07 -11.71
CA GLU A 26 9.18 -22.05 -10.97
C GLU A 26 8.59 -22.38 -9.61
N ALA A 27 8.03 -21.40 -8.90
CA ALA A 27 7.35 -21.61 -7.64
C ALA A 27 6.14 -22.53 -7.81
N ARG A 28 5.32 -22.33 -8.86
CA ARG A 28 4.20 -23.24 -9.18
C ARG A 28 4.69 -24.65 -9.48
N ARG A 29 5.73 -24.80 -10.29
CA ARG A 29 6.32 -26.10 -10.60
C ARG A 29 6.80 -26.82 -9.33
N GLN A 30 7.53 -26.12 -8.45
CA GLN A 30 8.08 -26.71 -7.21
C GLN A 30 6.99 -27.09 -6.20
N LYS A 31 5.92 -26.30 -6.13
CA LYS A 31 4.81 -26.53 -5.19
C LYS A 31 3.69 -27.38 -5.77
N GLY A 32 3.77 -27.78 -7.04
CA GLY A 32 2.71 -28.55 -7.72
C GLY A 32 1.41 -27.77 -7.89
N LEU A 33 1.47 -26.44 -8.06
CA LEU A 33 0.30 -25.59 -8.15
C LEU A 33 -0.15 -25.38 -9.60
N ALA A 34 -1.47 -25.36 -9.79
CA ALA A 34 -2.07 -24.96 -11.07
C ALA A 34 -1.82 -23.45 -11.37
N THR A 35 -1.82 -23.09 -12.64
CA THR A 35 -1.83 -21.69 -13.05
C THR A 35 -3.26 -21.17 -12.95
N VAL A 36 -3.52 -20.40 -11.91
CA VAL A 36 -4.81 -19.73 -11.65
C VAL A 36 -4.50 -18.29 -11.34
N ASP A 37 -5.27 -17.39 -11.94
CA ASP A 37 -5.15 -15.94 -11.67
C ASP A 37 -5.67 -15.63 -10.25
N VAL A 38 -4.99 -14.67 -9.61
CA VAL A 38 -5.49 -14.09 -8.36
C VAL A 38 -6.74 -13.24 -8.62
N PRO A 39 -7.55 -12.92 -7.60
CA PRO A 39 -8.63 -11.98 -7.76
C PRO A 39 -8.17 -10.66 -8.41
N PRO A 40 -8.97 -10.06 -9.31
CA PRO A 40 -8.57 -8.85 -10.03
C PRO A 40 -8.41 -7.63 -9.11
N VAL A 41 -9.08 -7.62 -7.96
CA VAL A 41 -8.94 -6.62 -6.90
C VAL A 41 -8.15 -7.26 -5.78
N CYS A 42 -6.99 -6.68 -5.46
CA CYS A 42 -6.16 -7.13 -4.35
C CYS A 42 -5.88 -6.00 -3.34
N ILE A 43 -5.65 -6.39 -2.10
CA ILE A 43 -5.36 -5.49 -0.99
C ILE A 43 -4.04 -5.91 -0.33
N LEU A 44 -3.16 -4.95 -0.07
CA LEU A 44 -2.10 -5.06 0.91
C LEU A 44 -2.57 -4.45 2.22
N ASP A 45 -2.42 -5.21 3.28
CA ASP A 45 -2.74 -4.84 4.66
C ASP A 45 -1.43 -4.95 5.48
N PRO A 46 -0.54 -3.93 5.43
CA PRO A 46 0.76 -3.99 6.07
C PRO A 46 0.70 -4.36 7.55
N ASP A 47 -0.28 -3.85 8.29
CA ASP A 47 -0.46 -4.18 9.72
C ASP A 47 -0.98 -5.60 9.95
N GLY A 48 -1.70 -6.19 8.98
CA GLY A 48 -2.31 -7.50 9.10
C GLY A 48 -3.59 -7.54 9.95
N ASP A 49 -4.13 -6.40 10.35
CA ASP A 49 -5.31 -6.33 11.21
C ASP A 49 -6.59 -6.74 10.45
N VAL A 50 -6.74 -6.27 9.21
CA VAL A 50 -7.88 -6.62 8.35
C VAL A 50 -7.86 -8.12 8.02
N VAL A 51 -6.71 -8.65 7.60
CA VAL A 51 -6.55 -10.09 7.33
C VAL A 51 -6.86 -10.93 8.57
N ARG A 52 -6.37 -10.52 9.73
CA ARG A 52 -6.60 -11.22 11.00
C ARG A 52 -8.08 -11.26 11.33
N ARG A 53 -8.79 -10.13 11.18
CA ARG A 53 -10.24 -10.05 11.40
C ARG A 53 -10.99 -10.98 10.45
N LEU A 54 -10.73 -10.89 9.15
CA LEU A 54 -11.41 -11.69 8.12
C LEU A 54 -11.16 -13.21 8.29
N LYS A 55 -9.98 -13.58 8.76
CA LYS A 55 -9.68 -14.99 9.11
C LYS A 55 -10.45 -15.44 10.35
N ASN A 56 -10.48 -14.61 11.39
CA ASN A 56 -11.15 -14.95 12.65
C ASN A 56 -12.68 -15.03 12.50
N SER A 57 -13.27 -14.20 11.61
CA SER A 57 -14.70 -14.27 11.29
C SER A 57 -15.06 -15.43 10.32
N GLY A 58 -14.06 -16.08 9.71
CA GLY A 58 -14.27 -17.12 8.70
C GLY A 58 -14.67 -16.58 7.32
N GLU A 59 -14.64 -15.28 7.11
CA GLU A 59 -14.99 -14.65 5.84
C GLU A 59 -13.89 -14.79 4.78
N ALA A 60 -12.62 -14.85 5.19
CA ALA A 60 -11.50 -15.07 4.29
C ALA A 60 -11.03 -16.53 4.26
N LYS A 61 -10.80 -17.05 3.06
CA LYS A 61 -10.25 -18.38 2.82
C LYS A 61 -8.89 -18.26 2.14
N ARG A 62 -7.95 -19.11 2.53
CA ARG A 62 -6.64 -19.17 1.88
C ARG A 62 -6.83 -19.47 0.40
N PHE A 63 -6.11 -18.74 -0.44
CA PHE A 63 -6.06 -18.95 -1.88
C PHE A 63 -4.86 -19.86 -2.21
N ASP A 64 -5.10 -21.17 -2.25
CA ASP A 64 -4.04 -22.19 -2.31
C ASP A 64 -3.22 -22.15 -3.62
N ALA A 65 -3.72 -21.53 -4.68
CA ALA A 65 -3.01 -21.37 -5.94
C ALA A 65 -1.99 -20.20 -5.93
N TRP A 66 -1.87 -19.43 -4.83
CA TRP A 66 -0.89 -18.37 -4.68
C TRP A 66 0.54 -18.92 -4.60
N PRO A 67 1.42 -18.65 -5.59
CA PRO A 67 2.72 -19.31 -5.67
C PRO A 67 3.82 -18.64 -4.84
N CYS A 68 3.62 -17.43 -4.33
CA CYS A 68 4.62 -16.68 -3.59
C CYS A 68 5.28 -17.49 -2.48
N TYR A 69 6.59 -17.29 -2.26
CA TYR A 69 7.34 -17.99 -1.21
C TYR A 69 7.21 -17.33 0.17
N HIS A 70 6.79 -16.07 0.22
CA HIS A 70 6.92 -15.23 1.41
C HIS A 70 5.60 -14.91 2.08
N THR A 71 4.47 -15.03 1.35
CA THR A 71 3.15 -14.62 1.84
C THR A 71 2.08 -15.64 1.54
N ASP A 72 1.01 -15.59 2.32
CA ASP A 72 -0.28 -16.23 2.00
C ASP A 72 -1.22 -15.17 1.45
N LEU A 73 -1.96 -15.50 0.39
CA LEU A 73 -3.08 -14.73 -0.13
C LEU A 73 -4.38 -15.33 0.41
N TYR A 74 -5.28 -14.48 0.86
CA TYR A 74 -6.63 -14.86 1.28
C TYR A 74 -7.65 -14.27 0.35
N ALA A 75 -8.66 -15.05 -0.04
CA ALA A 75 -9.78 -14.60 -0.86
C ALA A 75 -11.01 -14.37 0.03
N PHE A 76 -11.71 -13.26 -0.19
CA PHE A 76 -12.90 -12.90 0.58
C PHE A 76 -13.89 -12.09 -0.27
N PRO A 77 -15.20 -12.07 0.10
CA PRO A 77 -16.20 -11.27 -0.60
C PRO A 77 -15.99 -9.77 -0.34
N LEU A 78 -15.90 -8.97 -1.40
CA LEU A 78 -15.82 -7.51 -1.34
C LEU A 78 -16.54 -6.92 -2.56
N ALA A 79 -17.40 -5.92 -2.37
CA ALA A 79 -18.07 -5.21 -3.47
C ALA A 79 -18.85 -6.13 -4.44
N GLY A 80 -19.40 -7.25 -3.95
CA GLY A 80 -20.12 -8.23 -4.74
C GLY A 80 -19.25 -9.13 -5.63
N GLN A 81 -17.96 -9.15 -5.43
CA GLN A 81 -16.99 -10.03 -6.09
C GLN A 81 -16.03 -10.64 -5.08
N ILE A 82 -15.15 -11.51 -5.53
CA ILE A 82 -14.05 -12.02 -4.70
C ILE A 82 -12.85 -11.09 -4.87
N ALA A 83 -12.31 -10.62 -3.74
CA ALA A 83 -11.06 -9.88 -3.66
C ALA A 83 -9.97 -10.72 -2.98
N GLY A 84 -8.71 -10.40 -3.26
CA GLY A 84 -7.54 -10.96 -2.60
C GLY A 84 -7.02 -10.00 -1.53
N ILE A 85 -6.49 -10.56 -0.44
CA ILE A 85 -5.82 -9.75 0.59
C ILE A 85 -4.58 -10.46 1.13
N ILE A 86 -3.50 -9.69 1.30
CA ILE A 86 -2.24 -10.15 1.89
C ILE A 86 -1.91 -9.25 3.07
N GLY A 87 -1.66 -9.84 4.23
CA GLY A 87 -1.30 -9.13 5.45
C GLY A 87 0.19 -9.13 5.74
N CYS A 88 0.60 -8.24 6.65
CA CYS A 88 1.96 -8.15 7.21
C CYS A 88 3.04 -7.83 6.15
N VAL A 89 2.70 -7.03 5.14
CA VAL A 89 3.61 -6.63 4.05
C VAL A 89 4.15 -5.23 4.35
N VAL A 90 4.95 -5.12 5.41
CA VAL A 90 5.48 -3.85 5.90
C VAL A 90 6.73 -3.44 5.14
N GLY A 91 6.76 -2.18 4.71
CA GLY A 91 7.92 -1.51 4.12
C GLY A 91 7.99 -1.59 2.60
N ALA A 92 8.55 -0.55 2.01
CA ALA A 92 8.64 -0.31 0.58
C ALA A 92 9.16 -1.51 -0.23
N PRO A 93 10.30 -2.16 0.11
CA PRO A 93 10.82 -3.26 -0.70
C PRO A 93 9.90 -4.48 -0.69
N PHE A 94 9.27 -4.78 0.45
CA PHE A 94 8.39 -5.95 0.53
C PHE A 94 7.04 -5.70 -0.13
N ALA A 95 6.47 -4.51 0.04
CA ALA A 95 5.23 -4.13 -0.62
C ALA A 95 5.36 -4.19 -2.15
N VAL A 96 6.46 -3.67 -2.71
CA VAL A 96 6.68 -3.70 -4.17
C VAL A 96 6.97 -5.12 -4.67
N LEU A 97 7.74 -5.94 -3.93
CA LEU A 97 7.96 -7.35 -4.30
C LEU A 97 6.63 -8.08 -4.44
N VAL A 98 5.74 -7.96 -3.45
CA VAL A 98 4.43 -8.61 -3.47
C VAL A 98 3.51 -8.02 -4.54
N ALA A 99 3.56 -6.70 -4.77
CA ALA A 99 2.80 -6.04 -5.83
C ALA A 99 3.20 -6.55 -7.22
N GLU A 100 4.52 -6.66 -7.53
CA GLU A 100 5.02 -7.24 -8.77
C GLU A 100 4.47 -8.66 -8.99
N GLU A 101 4.46 -9.49 -7.95
CA GLU A 101 3.95 -10.86 -8.02
C GLU A 101 2.43 -10.92 -8.20
N LEU A 102 1.66 -10.05 -7.53
CA LEU A 102 0.21 -9.95 -7.68
C LEU A 102 -0.19 -9.56 -9.10
N PHE A 103 0.44 -8.52 -9.65
CA PHE A 103 0.17 -8.09 -11.02
C PHE A 103 0.61 -9.13 -12.06
N ALA A 104 1.69 -9.85 -11.83
CA ALA A 104 2.11 -10.98 -12.67
C ALA A 104 1.15 -12.17 -12.60
N CYS A 105 0.32 -12.27 -11.57
CA CYS A 105 -0.70 -13.29 -11.37
C CYS A 105 -2.13 -12.84 -11.71
N GLY A 106 -2.34 -11.69 -12.37
CA GLY A 106 -3.66 -11.28 -12.85
C GLY A 106 -4.37 -10.20 -12.02
N CYS A 107 -3.74 -9.66 -10.97
CA CYS A 107 -4.26 -8.47 -10.29
C CYS A 107 -4.41 -7.31 -11.29
N ARG A 108 -5.52 -6.57 -11.21
CA ARG A 108 -5.79 -5.41 -12.07
C ARG A 108 -5.70 -4.10 -11.31
N ILE A 109 -6.13 -4.10 -10.05
CA ILE A 109 -6.00 -2.96 -9.16
C ILE A 109 -5.57 -3.42 -7.77
N LEU A 110 -4.64 -2.68 -7.17
CA LEU A 110 -4.10 -2.92 -5.86
C LEU A 110 -4.44 -1.75 -4.93
N PHE A 111 -5.09 -2.04 -3.81
CA PHE A 111 -5.22 -1.12 -2.70
C PHE A 111 -4.18 -1.43 -1.64
N SER A 112 -3.55 -0.42 -1.05
CA SER A 112 -2.76 -0.56 0.17
C SER A 112 -3.42 0.23 1.29
N VAL A 113 -3.67 -0.41 2.43
CA VAL A 113 -4.25 0.25 3.62
C VAL A 113 -3.31 0.03 4.78
N THR A 114 -2.61 1.06 5.19
CA THR A 114 -1.57 1.00 6.24
C THR A 114 -1.92 1.94 7.40
N SER A 115 -1.56 1.58 8.63
CA SER A 115 -1.59 2.54 9.72
C SER A 115 -0.52 3.61 9.54
N ALA A 116 -0.79 4.80 10.05
CA ALA A 116 0.08 5.95 9.84
C ALA A 116 0.10 6.88 11.06
N GLY A 117 1.24 7.55 11.25
CA GLY A 117 1.40 8.63 12.20
C GLY A 117 1.00 9.98 11.62
N GLN A 118 0.33 10.82 12.41
CA GLN A 118 -0.05 12.18 12.00
C GLN A 118 1.16 13.12 11.95
N ILE A 119 1.46 13.67 10.79
CA ILE A 119 2.47 14.73 10.62
C ILE A 119 1.83 16.11 10.75
N SER A 120 0.80 16.40 9.95
CA SER A 120 0.03 17.64 10.04
C SER A 120 -1.42 17.32 10.43
N PRO A 121 -2.04 18.11 11.30
CA PRO A 121 -3.43 17.86 11.70
C PRO A 121 -4.39 18.03 10.52
N ALA A 122 -5.14 16.97 10.20
CA ALA A 122 -6.27 16.99 9.27
C ALA A 122 -7.57 16.54 9.98
N GLY A 123 -7.46 16.21 11.26
CA GLY A 123 -8.53 15.77 12.15
C GLY A 123 -7.97 15.18 13.44
N SER A 124 -8.85 14.72 14.31
CA SER A 124 -8.46 13.89 15.46
C SER A 124 -8.39 12.44 15.03
N PRO A 125 -7.27 11.72 15.24
CA PRO A 125 -7.22 10.28 14.98
C PRO A 125 -8.30 9.50 15.75
N PRO A 126 -8.84 8.38 15.17
CA PRO A 126 -8.49 7.83 13.88
C PRO A 126 -9.23 8.49 12.69
N TYR A 127 -8.59 8.58 11.53
CA TYR A 127 -9.21 9.00 10.27
C TYR A 127 -8.42 8.47 9.05
N PHE A 128 -9.03 8.50 7.86
CA PHE A 128 -8.38 8.05 6.64
C PHE A 128 -7.89 9.21 5.77
N VAL A 129 -6.76 8.97 5.09
CA VAL A 129 -6.22 9.82 4.04
C VAL A 129 -6.07 8.99 2.78
N VAL A 130 -6.68 9.43 1.68
CA VAL A 130 -6.35 8.98 0.33
C VAL A 130 -5.04 9.66 -0.03
N ILE A 131 -3.98 8.90 -0.23
CA ILE A 131 -2.66 9.44 -0.53
C ILE A 131 -2.62 9.83 -2.00
N ASP A 132 -2.48 11.13 -2.30
CA ASP A 132 -2.36 11.65 -3.67
C ASP A 132 -0.93 11.63 -4.18
N ARG A 133 0.04 11.72 -3.26
CA ARG A 133 1.47 11.63 -3.51
C ARG A 133 2.20 11.27 -2.22
N ALA A 134 3.39 10.71 -2.33
CA ALA A 134 4.17 10.32 -1.17
C ALA A 134 5.60 10.87 -1.25
N LEU A 135 6.04 11.53 -0.17
CA LEU A 135 7.42 12.03 -0.04
C LEU A 135 8.37 10.84 -0.05
N TRP A 136 9.29 10.87 -0.99
CA TRP A 136 10.19 9.77 -1.28
C TRP A 136 11.40 9.77 -0.34
N ASP A 137 11.32 9.00 0.75
CA ASP A 137 12.41 8.83 1.73
C ASP A 137 12.61 7.33 2.05
N GLU A 138 12.71 6.53 0.96
CA GLU A 138 12.93 5.09 0.99
C GLU A 138 13.85 4.66 -0.18
N GLY A 139 14.35 3.44 -0.14
CA GLY A 139 15.38 2.98 -1.07
C GLY A 139 14.87 2.31 -2.34
N THR A 140 13.65 1.80 -2.36
CA THR A 140 13.12 0.95 -3.44
C THR A 140 12.87 1.72 -4.73
N SER A 141 12.30 2.90 -4.62
CA SER A 141 11.96 3.75 -5.76
C SER A 141 13.14 4.10 -6.66
N TYR A 142 14.35 4.21 -6.12
CA TYR A 142 15.57 4.45 -6.91
C TYR A 142 15.91 3.35 -7.92
N HIS A 143 15.29 2.18 -7.80
CA HIS A 143 15.41 1.09 -8.77
C HIS A 143 14.40 1.17 -9.91
N TYR A 144 13.33 1.97 -9.74
CA TYR A 144 12.20 2.09 -10.68
C TYR A 144 12.18 3.42 -11.43
N ALA A 145 12.71 4.51 -10.85
CA ALA A 145 12.69 5.83 -11.48
C ALA A 145 13.91 6.67 -11.07
N ALA A 146 14.16 7.74 -11.82
CA ALA A 146 15.10 8.77 -11.42
C ALA A 146 14.63 9.45 -10.12
N PRO A 147 15.56 9.90 -9.25
CA PRO A 147 15.21 10.56 -8.00
C PRO A 147 14.24 11.73 -8.17
N ASP A 148 13.22 11.79 -7.34
CA ASP A 148 12.26 12.88 -7.26
C ASP A 148 11.95 13.19 -5.80
N THR A 149 11.21 14.27 -5.55
CA THR A 149 10.77 14.65 -4.20
C THR A 149 9.53 13.86 -3.78
N PHE A 150 8.59 13.63 -4.70
CA PHE A 150 7.35 12.91 -4.47
C PHE A 150 7.12 11.85 -5.56
N ALA A 151 6.58 10.73 -5.15
CA ALA A 151 5.95 9.76 -6.04
C ALA A 151 4.45 10.09 -6.11
N GLU A 152 3.94 10.35 -7.31
CA GLU A 152 2.55 10.75 -7.53
C GLU A 152 1.66 9.53 -7.76
N ALA A 153 0.48 9.52 -7.16
CA ALA A 153 -0.59 8.61 -7.51
C ALA A 153 -1.15 8.94 -8.92
N ASP A 154 -1.89 8.01 -9.52
CA ASP A 154 -2.69 8.33 -10.69
C ASP A 154 -3.82 9.31 -10.29
N PRO A 155 -3.82 10.56 -10.81
CA PRO A 155 -4.78 11.57 -10.39
C PRO A 155 -6.24 11.18 -10.74
N HIS A 156 -6.43 10.40 -11.79
CA HIS A 156 -7.76 9.93 -12.16
C HIS A 156 -8.30 8.91 -11.15
N ILE A 157 -7.45 7.99 -10.66
CA ILE A 157 -7.82 7.03 -9.62
C ILE A 157 -8.16 7.77 -8.32
N VAL A 158 -7.35 8.76 -7.93
CA VAL A 158 -7.59 9.59 -6.73
C VAL A 158 -8.91 10.35 -6.85
N GLU A 159 -9.19 10.99 -7.98
CA GLU A 159 -10.44 11.72 -8.22
C GLU A 159 -11.66 10.80 -8.11
N LEU A 160 -11.62 9.63 -8.76
CA LEU A 160 -12.69 8.65 -8.70
C LEU A 160 -12.91 8.14 -7.27
N ALA A 161 -11.84 7.86 -6.54
CA ALA A 161 -11.89 7.42 -5.15
C ALA A 161 -12.56 8.47 -4.25
N MET A 162 -12.11 9.72 -4.31
CA MET A 162 -12.67 10.80 -3.50
C MET A 162 -14.14 11.06 -3.82
N ARG A 163 -14.52 11.01 -5.09
CA ARG A 163 -15.93 11.14 -5.52
C ARG A 163 -16.78 9.99 -4.98
N ALA A 164 -16.28 8.75 -5.05
CA ALA A 164 -17.00 7.58 -4.56
C ALA A 164 -17.21 7.64 -3.04
N LEU A 165 -16.18 7.98 -2.29
CA LEU A 165 -16.25 8.12 -0.83
C LEU A 165 -17.22 9.26 -0.44
N GLY A 166 -17.13 10.41 -1.10
CA GLY A 166 -18.06 11.53 -0.88
C GLY A 166 -19.51 11.15 -1.14
N ASN A 167 -19.80 10.45 -2.23
CA ASN A 167 -21.16 9.97 -2.57
C ASN A 167 -21.69 8.94 -1.55
N ALA A 168 -20.79 8.18 -0.93
CA ALA A 168 -21.14 7.21 0.11
C ALA A 168 -21.26 7.84 1.51
N GLY A 169 -20.97 9.15 1.65
CA GLY A 169 -20.96 9.84 2.94
C GLY A 169 -19.82 9.40 3.87
N LEU A 170 -18.76 8.82 3.32
CA LEU A 170 -17.58 8.38 4.07
C LEU A 170 -16.53 9.50 4.08
N PRO A 171 -16.24 10.12 5.23
CA PRO A 171 -15.26 11.18 5.29
C PRO A 171 -13.85 10.62 5.09
N ALA A 172 -13.12 11.16 4.13
CA ALA A 172 -11.70 10.91 3.93
C ALA A 172 -11.00 12.21 3.55
N ASN A 173 -9.80 12.40 4.07
CA ASN A 173 -8.93 13.46 3.60
C ASN A 173 -8.18 13.01 2.35
N VAL A 174 -7.68 13.96 1.57
CA VAL A 174 -6.74 13.69 0.47
C VAL A 174 -5.50 14.54 0.67
N GLY A 175 -4.33 13.97 0.45
CA GLY A 175 -3.08 14.71 0.56
C GLY A 175 -1.84 13.82 0.66
N PRO A 176 -0.65 14.46 0.79
CA PRO A 176 0.60 13.75 0.75
C PRO A 176 0.91 12.98 2.03
N SER A 177 1.54 11.81 1.86
CA SER A 177 2.24 11.10 2.92
C SER A 177 3.76 11.29 2.86
N TRP A 178 4.45 10.81 3.87
CA TRP A 178 5.89 10.60 3.90
C TRP A 178 6.14 9.11 4.04
N THR A 179 6.79 8.51 3.04
CA THR A 179 7.19 7.11 3.09
C THR A 179 8.62 7.01 3.62
N THR A 180 8.83 6.30 4.73
CA THR A 180 10.14 6.09 5.33
C THR A 180 10.47 4.61 5.49
N ASP A 181 11.74 4.23 5.27
CA ASP A 181 12.25 2.89 5.58
C ASP A 181 12.60 2.71 7.07
N ALA A 182 12.59 3.79 7.86
CA ALA A 182 13.14 3.77 9.21
C ALA A 182 12.25 4.53 10.22
N PRO A 183 11.08 3.97 10.63
CA PRO A 183 10.11 4.67 11.46
C PRO A 183 10.67 5.10 12.83
N PHE A 184 11.62 4.36 13.39
CA PHE A 184 12.27 4.73 14.65
C PHE A 184 13.38 5.80 14.47
N ARG A 185 13.52 6.36 13.27
CA ARG A 185 14.45 7.45 12.95
C ARG A 185 13.76 8.74 12.53
N GLU A 186 12.46 8.85 12.72
CA GLU A 186 11.64 10.04 12.49
C GLU A 186 12.00 11.11 13.53
N THR A 187 13.01 11.90 13.21
CA THR A 187 13.50 12.97 14.11
C THR A 187 12.61 14.19 14.09
N VAL A 188 12.67 15.04 15.13
CA VAL A 188 11.94 16.31 15.18
C VAL A 188 12.21 17.18 13.94
N VAL A 189 13.45 17.18 13.45
CA VAL A 189 13.85 17.93 12.25
C VAL A 189 13.21 17.36 11.00
N ALA A 190 13.21 16.02 10.84
CA ALA A 190 12.59 15.34 9.70
C ALA A 190 11.07 15.56 9.68
N VAL A 191 10.41 15.41 10.82
CA VAL A 191 8.96 15.68 10.97
C VAL A 191 8.63 17.14 10.63
N ALA A 192 9.43 18.11 11.08
CA ALA A 192 9.23 19.52 10.77
C ALA A 192 9.41 19.79 9.27
N ALA A 193 10.41 19.18 8.63
CA ALA A 193 10.66 19.30 7.19
C ALA A 193 9.53 18.68 6.35
N ALA A 194 9.01 17.52 6.73
CA ALA A 194 7.84 16.90 6.08
C ALA A 194 6.59 17.78 6.23
N ARG A 195 6.35 18.30 7.44
CA ARG A 195 5.24 19.23 7.70
C ARG A 195 5.33 20.50 6.85
N ALA A 196 6.51 21.08 6.68
CA ALA A 196 6.72 22.26 5.84
C ALA A 196 6.40 22.00 4.35
N LYS A 197 6.39 20.73 3.92
CA LYS A 197 5.97 20.29 2.58
C LYS A 197 4.47 19.95 2.49
N GLY A 198 3.71 20.16 3.55
CA GLY A 198 2.27 19.90 3.61
C GLY A 198 1.91 18.42 3.83
N VAL A 199 2.87 17.58 4.20
CA VAL A 199 2.64 16.14 4.47
C VAL A 199 1.65 15.96 5.62
N LEU A 200 0.66 15.10 5.44
CA LEU A 200 -0.39 14.81 6.43
C LEU A 200 -0.03 13.65 7.35
N ALA A 201 0.56 12.59 6.79
CA ALA A 201 0.83 11.36 7.50
C ALA A 201 2.19 10.74 7.13
N VAL A 202 2.73 9.87 7.99
CA VAL A 202 3.91 9.06 7.71
C VAL A 202 3.55 7.58 7.71
N GLU A 203 4.07 6.86 6.72
CA GLU A 203 3.87 5.42 6.48
C GLU A 203 5.13 4.83 5.82
N MET A 204 5.10 3.59 5.34
CA MET A 204 6.31 2.90 4.90
C MET A 204 6.24 2.33 3.46
N GLU A 205 5.19 2.56 2.65
CA GLU A 205 4.97 1.84 1.39
C GLU A 205 4.65 2.73 0.18
N ALA A 206 3.89 3.81 0.37
CA ALA A 206 3.18 4.51 -0.70
C ALA A 206 4.09 5.06 -1.80
N ALA A 207 5.24 5.67 -1.47
CA ALA A 207 6.15 6.21 -2.47
C ALA A 207 6.65 5.13 -3.43
N ALA A 208 7.07 3.98 -2.90
CA ALA A 208 7.55 2.88 -3.69
C ALA A 208 6.44 2.24 -4.54
N LEU A 209 5.26 2.04 -3.96
CA LEU A 209 4.11 1.50 -4.68
C LEU A 209 3.67 2.42 -5.84
N TYR A 210 3.66 3.75 -5.65
CA TYR A 210 3.33 4.70 -6.72
C TYR A 210 4.42 4.79 -7.78
N THR A 211 5.70 4.77 -7.37
CA THR A 211 6.82 4.74 -8.32
C THR A 211 6.78 3.49 -9.18
N PHE A 212 6.58 2.32 -8.57
CA PHE A 212 6.35 1.06 -9.25
C PHE A 212 5.13 1.13 -10.20
N ALA A 213 3.99 1.61 -9.70
CA ALA A 213 2.74 1.68 -10.44
C ALA A 213 2.89 2.51 -11.72
N ARG A 214 3.51 3.69 -11.62
CA ARG A 214 3.79 4.57 -12.76
C ARG A 214 4.72 3.89 -13.77
N THR A 215 5.82 3.31 -13.30
CA THR A 215 6.83 2.69 -14.18
C THR A 215 6.31 1.44 -14.90
N ARG A 216 5.45 0.67 -14.24
CA ARG A 216 4.88 -0.57 -14.79
C ARG A 216 3.48 -0.41 -15.36
N ASN A 217 2.93 0.81 -15.39
CA ASN A 217 1.57 1.12 -15.84
C ASN A 217 0.53 0.24 -15.12
N LYS A 218 0.53 0.29 -13.78
CA LYS A 218 -0.37 -0.47 -12.91
C LYS A 218 -1.28 0.46 -12.13
N ALA A 219 -2.49 0.00 -11.84
CA ALA A 219 -3.44 0.73 -11.00
C ALA A 219 -3.18 0.42 -9.52
N VAL A 220 -2.76 1.42 -8.77
CA VAL A 220 -2.51 1.33 -7.32
C VAL A 220 -3.10 2.54 -6.63
N LEU A 221 -3.75 2.32 -5.49
CA LEU A 221 -4.22 3.38 -4.60
C LEU A 221 -3.81 3.06 -3.16
N CYS A 222 -3.13 4.00 -2.51
CA CYS A 222 -2.72 3.87 -1.12
C CYS A 222 -3.59 4.73 -0.20
N LEU A 223 -3.95 4.16 0.94
CA LEU A 223 -4.75 4.76 1.99
C LEU A 223 -3.95 4.73 3.29
N ALA A 224 -3.82 5.87 3.95
CA ALA A 224 -3.28 5.94 5.30
C ALA A 224 -4.42 5.99 6.32
N HIS A 225 -4.46 5.03 7.23
CA HIS A 225 -5.28 5.07 8.43
C HIS A 225 -4.47 5.75 9.53
N VAL A 226 -4.70 7.03 9.73
CA VAL A 226 -3.99 7.82 10.75
C VAL A 226 -4.49 7.46 12.12
N THR A 227 -3.66 6.81 12.93
CA THR A 227 -4.05 6.19 14.21
C THR A 227 -3.42 6.85 15.43
N ASN A 228 -2.42 7.72 15.23
CA ASN A 228 -1.67 8.30 16.32
C ASN A 228 -1.08 9.68 15.95
N THR A 229 -0.68 10.44 16.96
CA THR A 229 -0.01 11.74 16.84
C THR A 229 1.50 11.68 17.06
N MET A 230 2.13 10.58 16.68
CA MET A 230 3.57 10.31 16.81
C MET A 230 4.05 10.12 18.26
N GLY A 231 3.24 9.49 19.11
CA GLY A 231 3.60 9.20 20.50
C GLY A 231 3.66 10.44 21.41
N ARG A 232 3.01 11.55 21.01
CA ARG A 232 3.06 12.82 21.77
C ARG A 232 2.18 12.84 22.99
N ALA A 233 1.23 11.92 23.09
CA ALA A 233 0.30 11.81 24.22
C ALA A 233 0.30 10.39 24.79
N ALA A 234 -0.05 10.26 26.07
CA ALA A 234 -0.36 8.95 26.64
C ALA A 234 -1.61 8.40 25.95
N ARG A 235 -1.61 7.10 25.60
CA ARG A 235 -2.69 6.44 24.85
C ARG A 235 -2.88 6.99 23.44
N ASP A 236 -1.79 7.31 22.74
CA ASP A 236 -1.80 7.96 21.44
C ASP A 236 -2.13 6.99 20.28
N PHE A 237 -2.04 5.67 20.48
CA PHE A 237 -2.27 4.68 19.43
C PHE A 237 -3.71 4.17 19.46
N GLU A 238 -4.63 4.91 18.83
CA GLU A 238 -6.04 4.57 18.76
C GLU A 238 -6.44 4.24 17.33
N LYS A 239 -6.66 2.96 17.06
CA LYS A 239 -7.06 2.47 15.74
C LYS A 239 -8.57 2.56 15.47
N GLY A 240 -9.37 2.86 16.50
CA GLY A 240 -10.83 2.88 16.40
C GLY A 240 -11.48 1.52 16.63
N GLU A 241 -12.76 1.40 16.29
CA GLU A 241 -13.53 0.19 16.51
C GLU A 241 -12.95 -1.01 15.75
N ALA A 242 -12.81 -2.13 16.44
CA ALA A 242 -12.23 -3.36 15.91
C ALA A 242 -10.86 -3.12 15.21
N ASP A 243 -9.98 -2.33 15.84
CA ASP A 243 -8.68 -1.93 15.29
C ASP A 243 -8.77 -1.17 13.95
N GLY A 244 -9.86 -0.43 13.71
CA GLY A 244 -10.12 0.33 12.47
C GLY A 244 -10.51 -0.53 11.26
N THR A 245 -10.58 -1.85 11.44
CA THR A 245 -10.78 -2.79 10.33
C THR A 245 -12.19 -2.72 9.74
N ALA A 246 -13.20 -2.36 10.54
CA ALA A 246 -14.56 -2.20 10.06
C ALA A 246 -14.69 -1.04 9.08
N GLU A 247 -14.10 0.09 9.42
CA GLU A 247 -14.09 1.28 8.58
C GLU A 247 -13.24 1.07 7.33
N ALA A 248 -12.06 0.46 7.47
CA ALA A 248 -11.21 0.09 6.35
C ALA A 248 -11.94 -0.79 5.31
N LEU A 249 -12.65 -1.84 5.77
CA LEU A 249 -13.44 -2.70 4.89
C LEU A 249 -14.59 -1.94 4.21
N THR A 250 -15.25 -1.02 4.92
CA THR A 250 -16.31 -0.18 4.36
C THR A 250 -15.77 0.73 3.25
N ILE A 251 -14.63 1.39 3.48
CA ILE A 251 -13.94 2.21 2.49
C ILE A 251 -13.53 1.36 1.28
N LEU A 252 -12.88 0.23 1.51
CA LEU A 252 -12.45 -0.69 0.45
C LEU A 252 -13.63 -1.22 -0.38
N ASP A 253 -14.79 -1.49 0.22
CA ASP A 253 -15.99 -1.94 -0.50
C ASP A 253 -16.47 -0.86 -1.50
N VAL A 254 -16.53 0.40 -1.07
CA VAL A 254 -16.92 1.54 -1.93
C VAL A 254 -15.91 1.74 -3.06
N LEU A 255 -14.61 1.71 -2.75
CA LEU A 255 -13.56 1.88 -3.74
C LEU A 255 -13.53 0.74 -4.76
N ALA A 256 -13.65 -0.51 -4.31
CA ALA A 256 -13.68 -1.67 -5.19
C ALA A 256 -14.91 -1.72 -6.12
N ARG A 257 -16.04 -1.14 -5.73
CA ARG A 257 -17.21 -0.99 -6.63
C ARG A 257 -16.94 -0.02 -7.77
N THR A 258 -16.12 1.01 -7.51
CA THR A 258 -15.91 2.13 -8.44
C THR A 258 -14.72 1.92 -9.35
N LEU A 259 -13.65 1.33 -8.83
CA LEU A 259 -12.32 1.24 -9.47
C LEU A 259 -11.97 -0.17 -10.01
N ARG A 260 -12.93 -1.03 -10.21
CA ARG A 260 -12.74 -2.39 -10.74
C ARG A 260 -12.57 -2.45 -12.26
#